data_7eb67772246a7f35e86c77f07b657e3d
#
_entry.id   7eb67772246a7f35e86c77f07b657e3d
#
_cell.length_a   1.000
_cell.length_b   1.000
_cell.length_c   1.000
_cell.angle_alpha   90.00
_cell.angle_beta   90.00
_cell.angle_gamma   90.00
#
_symmetry.space_group_name_H-M   'P 1'
#
loop_
_entity.id
_entity.type
_entity.pdbx_description
1 polymer ?
#
loop_
_entity_poly.entity_id
_entity_poly.type
_entity_poly.pdbx_seq_one_letter_code
_entity_poly.pdbx_strand_id
1 'polypeptide(L)'
;MAEEVVLYSISPSAESTFTLEVFKTGLLTGKKHLLFFEQYEGEIEYHPQRVEDSKVRFTVQARSVTCKDTWVKPEDRKKIVDAAINDMMAASQYPQLAFASSAIATKSKGLYEIQGDLTVRGISKPIVFQVAVKPVGGDRRLEIDGDAHISHKDYGLKPLSRFGGLVGTKDQRLLRFLVWAEKKA
;
A
#
# COMPACT_ATOMS: atom_id res chain seq x y z
N MET A 1 31.53 -12.82 14.85
CA MET A 1 31.46 -12.13 13.54
C MET A 1 30.25 -11.20 13.59
N ALA A 2 30.41 -9.96 13.13
CA ALA A 2 29.28 -9.05 13.03
C ALA A 2 28.27 -9.66 12.03
N GLU A 3 26.99 -9.71 12.41
CA GLU A 3 25.94 -10.14 11.49
C GLU A 3 25.85 -9.11 10.34
N GLU A 4 25.89 -9.62 9.12
CA GLU A 4 25.75 -8.78 7.96
C GLU A 4 24.30 -8.31 7.82
N VAL A 5 24.06 -7.03 7.99
CA VAL A 5 22.76 -6.41 7.75
C VAL A 5 22.83 -5.73 6.39
N VAL A 6 21.87 -6.04 5.52
CA VAL A 6 21.79 -5.45 4.19
C VAL A 6 20.64 -4.44 4.17
N LEU A 7 20.93 -3.21 3.76
CA LEU A 7 19.95 -2.14 3.68
C LEU A 7 19.46 -1.96 2.24
N TYR A 8 18.16 -1.86 2.08
CA TYR A 8 17.52 -1.52 0.80
C TYR A 8 16.65 -0.29 0.96
N SER A 9 16.54 0.48 -0.11
CA SER A 9 15.59 1.59 -0.23
C SER A 9 14.55 1.30 -1.31
N ILE A 10 13.29 1.65 -1.02
CA ILE A 10 12.17 1.56 -1.96
C ILE A 10 11.79 2.98 -2.37
N SER A 11 11.65 3.20 -3.67
CA SER A 11 11.15 4.46 -4.24
C SER A 11 10.34 4.18 -5.51
N PRO A 12 9.46 5.09 -5.94
CA PRO A 12 8.71 4.92 -7.17
C PRO A 12 9.63 4.79 -8.39
N SER A 13 9.25 3.93 -9.32
CA SER A 13 9.91 3.77 -10.61
C SER A 13 8.88 3.50 -11.70
N ALA A 14 9.30 3.54 -12.97
CA ALA A 14 8.43 3.22 -14.11
C ALA A 14 7.95 1.76 -14.10
N GLU A 15 8.65 0.88 -13.39
CA GLU A 15 8.32 -0.55 -13.26
C GLU A 15 7.45 -0.84 -12.04
N SER A 16 7.19 0.18 -11.18
CA SER A 16 6.47 0.01 -9.92
C SER A 16 5.00 0.38 -10.07
N THR A 17 4.16 -0.32 -9.29
CA THR A 17 2.76 0.07 -9.08
C THR A 17 2.41 -0.04 -7.59
N PHE A 18 1.70 0.95 -7.07
CA PHE A 18 1.13 0.92 -5.72
C PHE A 18 -0.30 1.43 -5.78
N THR A 19 -1.26 0.54 -5.57
CA THR A 19 -2.67 0.82 -5.83
C THR A 19 -3.57 0.46 -4.66
N LEU A 20 -4.67 1.19 -4.55
CA LEU A 20 -5.80 0.87 -3.69
C LEU A 20 -7.02 0.58 -4.56
N GLU A 21 -7.55 -0.62 -4.48
CA GLU A 21 -8.80 -1.01 -5.14
C GLU A 21 -9.99 -0.74 -4.21
N VAL A 22 -10.93 0.05 -4.71
CA VAL A 22 -12.15 0.44 -4.00
C VAL A 22 -13.35 -0.15 -4.74
N PHE A 23 -13.94 -1.19 -4.19
CA PHE A 23 -15.04 -1.92 -4.84
C PHE A 23 -16.38 -1.21 -4.63
N LYS A 24 -17.15 -1.07 -5.69
CA LYS A 24 -18.48 -0.44 -5.68
C LYS A 24 -19.56 -1.43 -5.27
N THR A 25 -20.62 -0.90 -4.69
CA THR A 25 -21.84 -1.63 -4.33
C THR A 25 -23.08 -0.98 -4.95
N GLY A 26 -24.24 -1.61 -4.80
CA GLY A 26 -25.50 -1.11 -5.35
C GLY A 26 -25.52 -1.17 -6.87
N LEU A 27 -25.97 -0.11 -7.52
CA LEU A 27 -26.11 -0.04 -8.98
C LEU A 27 -24.81 -0.22 -9.76
N LEU A 28 -23.66 0.00 -9.11
CA LEU A 28 -22.33 -0.16 -9.71
C LEU A 28 -21.60 -1.41 -9.22
N THR A 29 -22.30 -2.39 -8.66
CA THR A 29 -21.72 -3.68 -8.26
C THR A 29 -20.93 -4.29 -9.42
N GLY A 30 -19.70 -4.76 -9.12
CA GLY A 30 -18.76 -5.28 -10.12
C GLY A 30 -17.79 -4.25 -10.69
N LYS A 31 -18.03 -2.94 -10.47
CA LYS A 31 -17.07 -1.88 -10.77
C LYS A 31 -16.16 -1.64 -9.57
N LYS A 32 -14.95 -1.16 -9.86
CA LYS A 32 -14.01 -0.70 -8.83
C LYS A 32 -13.31 0.57 -9.29
N HIS A 33 -12.93 1.39 -8.33
CA HIS A 33 -11.97 2.45 -8.56
C HIS A 33 -10.57 1.91 -8.31
N LEU A 34 -9.65 2.25 -9.19
CA LEU A 34 -8.24 1.94 -9.04
C LEU A 34 -7.50 3.26 -8.77
N LEU A 35 -7.11 3.44 -7.53
CA LEU A 35 -6.38 4.61 -7.07
C LEU A 35 -4.90 4.29 -7.02
N PHE A 36 -4.06 5.08 -7.68
CA PHE A 36 -2.61 4.93 -7.71
C PHE A 36 -1.98 5.91 -6.73
N PHE A 37 -1.03 5.45 -5.94
CA PHE A 37 -0.16 6.31 -5.15
C PHE A 37 1.17 6.46 -5.89
N GLU A 38 1.50 7.70 -6.26
CA GLU A 38 2.65 8.00 -7.11
C GLU A 38 3.90 8.38 -6.31
N GLN A 39 3.76 8.71 -5.02
CA GLN A 39 4.88 9.08 -4.16
C GLN A 39 4.85 8.26 -2.87
N TYR A 40 5.88 7.48 -2.71
CA TYR A 40 6.13 6.66 -1.52
C TYR A 40 7.62 6.41 -1.36
N GLU A 41 8.00 6.00 -0.17
CA GLU A 41 9.36 5.59 0.14
C GLU A 41 9.35 4.45 1.17
N GLY A 42 10.36 3.64 1.15
CA GLY A 42 10.52 2.56 2.11
C GLY A 42 11.96 2.19 2.37
N GLU A 43 12.19 1.55 3.49
CA GLU A 43 13.46 0.98 3.87
C GLU A 43 13.27 -0.45 4.35
N ILE A 44 14.21 -1.31 3.94
CA ILE A 44 14.30 -2.69 4.42
C ILE A 44 15.66 -2.87 5.06
N GLU A 45 15.65 -3.25 6.34
CA GLU A 45 16.80 -3.75 7.07
C GLU A 45 16.73 -5.28 7.01
N TYR A 46 17.54 -5.87 6.17
CA TYR A 46 17.48 -7.31 5.89
C TYR A 46 18.61 -8.04 6.60
N HIS A 47 18.25 -9.07 7.35
CA HIS A 47 19.16 -9.98 8.04
C HIS A 47 19.18 -11.33 7.31
N PRO A 48 20.17 -11.61 6.42
CA PRO A 48 20.17 -12.81 5.60
C PRO A 48 20.19 -14.13 6.37
N GLN A 49 20.78 -14.13 7.56
CA GLN A 49 20.92 -15.32 8.40
C GLN A 49 19.73 -15.49 9.37
N ARG A 50 19.02 -14.41 9.68
CA ARG A 50 17.86 -14.40 10.58
C ARG A 50 16.79 -13.46 10.04
N VAL A 51 16.04 -13.94 9.06
CA VAL A 51 15.02 -13.15 8.36
C VAL A 51 13.99 -12.56 9.32
N GLU A 52 13.71 -13.25 10.42
CA GLU A 52 12.79 -12.82 11.48
C GLU A 52 13.24 -11.54 12.19
N ASP A 53 14.53 -11.20 12.14
CA ASP A 53 15.07 -9.95 12.70
C ASP A 53 15.02 -8.78 11.70
N SER A 54 14.64 -9.05 10.45
CA SER A 54 14.50 -8.03 9.42
C SER A 54 13.36 -7.06 9.73
N LYS A 55 13.49 -5.83 9.25
CA LYS A 55 12.51 -4.76 9.47
C LYS A 55 12.15 -4.08 8.17
N VAL A 56 10.90 -3.68 8.06
CA VAL A 56 10.39 -2.88 6.94
C VAL A 56 9.68 -1.65 7.48
N ARG A 57 10.00 -0.50 6.90
CA ARG A 57 9.26 0.75 7.09
C ARG A 57 8.86 1.28 5.72
N PHE A 58 7.66 1.80 5.63
CA PHE A 58 7.11 2.30 4.38
C PHE A 58 6.19 3.48 4.64
N THR A 59 6.31 4.52 3.84
CA THR A 59 5.45 5.72 3.90
C THR A 59 4.92 6.07 2.53
N VAL A 60 3.68 6.54 2.49
CA VAL A 60 2.98 6.97 1.27
C VAL A 60 2.48 8.38 1.46
N GLN A 61 2.71 9.25 0.47
CA GLN A 61 2.16 10.60 0.48
C GLN A 61 0.69 10.55 0.08
N ALA A 62 -0.20 10.90 0.99
CA ALA A 62 -1.65 10.81 0.79
C ALA A 62 -2.13 11.67 -0.40
N ARG A 63 -1.48 12.81 -0.65
CA ARG A 63 -1.80 13.72 -1.77
C ARG A 63 -1.31 13.20 -3.14
N SER A 64 -0.51 12.14 -3.18
CA SER A 64 0.01 11.58 -4.42
C SER A 64 -0.98 10.66 -5.14
N VAL A 65 -2.18 10.50 -4.61
CA VAL A 65 -3.20 9.62 -5.18
C VAL A 65 -3.72 10.16 -6.51
N THR A 66 -3.83 9.28 -7.49
CA THR A 66 -4.41 9.56 -8.81
C THR A 66 -5.46 8.50 -9.16
N CYS A 67 -6.38 8.82 -10.07
CA CYS A 67 -7.38 7.90 -10.60
C CYS A 67 -7.25 7.85 -12.12
N LYS A 68 -7.03 6.66 -12.66
CA LYS A 68 -6.85 6.42 -14.11
C LYS A 68 -7.99 5.58 -14.71
N ASP A 69 -9.13 5.49 -14.02
CA ASP A 69 -10.28 4.69 -14.46
C ASP A 69 -10.83 5.20 -15.79
N THR A 70 -10.87 4.31 -16.80
CA THR A 70 -11.35 4.67 -18.14
C THR A 70 -12.88 4.69 -18.26
N TRP A 71 -13.57 4.02 -17.34
CA TRP A 71 -15.04 3.98 -17.30
C TRP A 71 -15.68 5.19 -16.60
N VAL A 72 -14.85 6.11 -16.08
CA VAL A 72 -15.25 7.34 -15.39
C VAL A 72 -14.82 8.54 -16.22
N LYS A 73 -15.71 9.53 -16.33
CA LYS A 73 -15.39 10.78 -17.03
C LYS A 73 -14.23 11.54 -16.35
N PRO A 74 -13.42 12.32 -17.09
CA PRO A 74 -12.28 13.05 -16.52
C PRO A 74 -12.65 13.97 -15.34
N GLU A 75 -13.76 14.70 -15.44
CA GLU A 75 -14.23 15.56 -14.35
C GLU A 75 -14.65 14.79 -13.10
N ASP A 76 -15.19 13.58 -13.27
CA ASP A 76 -15.55 12.71 -12.14
C ASP A 76 -14.32 12.03 -11.54
N ARG A 77 -13.31 11.69 -12.34
CA ARG A 77 -12.02 11.22 -11.81
C ARG A 77 -11.39 12.25 -10.87
N LYS A 78 -11.42 13.52 -11.25
CA LYS A 78 -10.94 14.61 -10.40
C LYS A 78 -11.69 14.66 -9.07
N LYS A 79 -13.02 14.57 -9.09
CA LYS A 79 -13.84 14.54 -7.86
C LYS A 79 -13.53 13.33 -6.98
N ILE A 80 -13.27 12.17 -7.56
CA ILE A 80 -12.86 10.96 -6.82
C ILE A 80 -11.53 11.19 -6.11
N VAL A 81 -10.55 11.76 -6.80
CA VAL A 81 -9.23 12.09 -6.22
C VAL A 81 -9.37 13.13 -5.11
N ASP A 82 -10.10 14.21 -5.35
CA ASP A 82 -10.33 15.26 -4.36
C ASP A 82 -11.03 14.69 -3.10
N ALA A 83 -12.02 13.83 -3.26
CA ALA A 83 -12.69 13.17 -2.16
C ALA A 83 -11.77 12.18 -1.42
N ALA A 84 -10.93 11.44 -2.12
CA ALA A 84 -9.94 10.56 -1.50
C ALA A 84 -8.93 11.34 -0.65
N ILE A 85 -8.41 12.45 -1.15
CA ILE A 85 -7.45 13.30 -0.45
C ILE A 85 -8.08 14.01 0.76
N ASN A 86 -9.24 14.63 0.56
CA ASN A 86 -9.80 15.55 1.55
C ASN A 86 -10.73 14.84 2.55
N ASP A 87 -11.66 14.02 2.06
CA ASP A 87 -12.71 13.42 2.88
C ASP A 87 -12.27 12.07 3.46
N MET A 88 -11.65 11.23 2.65
CA MET A 88 -11.25 9.89 3.07
C MET A 88 -9.98 9.91 3.90
N MET A 89 -8.89 10.48 3.38
CA MET A 89 -7.59 10.47 4.06
C MET A 89 -7.33 11.70 4.94
N ALA A 90 -8.08 12.80 4.75
CA ALA A 90 -7.86 14.08 5.41
C ALA A 90 -6.38 14.51 5.33
N ALA A 91 -5.83 14.53 4.12
CA ALA A 91 -4.40 14.67 3.85
C ALA A 91 -3.79 16.01 4.28
N SER A 92 -4.60 17.04 4.55
CA SER A 92 -4.13 18.29 5.14
C SER A 92 -3.70 18.12 6.60
N GLN A 93 -4.38 17.23 7.34
CA GLN A 93 -4.08 16.92 8.73
C GLN A 93 -3.16 15.69 8.85
N TYR A 94 -3.32 14.73 7.94
CA TYR A 94 -2.58 13.47 7.92
C TYR A 94 -1.92 13.29 6.56
N PRO A 95 -0.77 13.94 6.30
CA PRO A 95 -0.16 13.96 4.96
C PRO A 95 0.41 12.61 4.52
N GLN A 96 0.63 11.70 5.46
CA GLN A 96 1.26 10.41 5.18
C GLN A 96 0.44 9.24 5.73
N LEU A 97 0.47 8.13 4.99
CA LEU A 97 0.19 6.80 5.48
C LEU A 97 1.51 6.14 5.82
N ALA A 98 1.57 5.36 6.89
CA ALA A 98 2.82 4.74 7.34
C ALA A 98 2.61 3.26 7.71
N PHE A 99 3.60 2.45 7.42
CA PHE A 99 3.68 1.05 7.84
C PHE A 99 5.01 0.77 8.52
N ALA A 100 4.97 0.01 9.61
CA ALA A 100 6.17 -0.52 10.26
C ALA A 100 5.94 -1.99 10.62
N SER A 101 6.85 -2.86 10.19
CA SER A 101 6.78 -4.28 10.52
C SER A 101 7.08 -4.52 12.00
N SER A 102 6.38 -5.49 12.58
CA SER A 102 6.62 -6.01 13.94
C SER A 102 7.15 -7.45 13.93
N ALA A 103 6.85 -8.21 12.87
CA ALA A 103 7.37 -9.56 12.69
C ALA A 103 7.43 -9.92 11.21
N ILE A 104 8.44 -10.70 10.83
CA ILE A 104 8.61 -11.24 9.48
C ILE A 104 8.90 -12.72 9.60
N ALA A 105 8.19 -13.56 8.84
CA ALA A 105 8.36 -14.99 8.82
C ALA A 105 8.52 -15.52 7.39
N THR A 106 9.46 -16.42 7.18
CA THR A 106 9.61 -17.13 5.91
C THR A 106 8.53 -18.22 5.81
N LYS A 107 7.73 -18.17 4.76
CA LYS A 107 6.72 -19.21 4.46
C LYS A 107 7.27 -20.26 3.50
N SER A 108 8.01 -19.83 2.50
CA SER A 108 8.76 -20.65 1.57
C SER A 108 9.85 -19.80 0.90
N LYS A 109 10.64 -20.40 0.01
CA LYS A 109 11.69 -19.65 -0.70
C LYS A 109 11.10 -18.46 -1.47
N GLY A 110 11.50 -17.26 -1.11
CA GLY A 110 11.05 -16.01 -1.74
C GLY A 110 9.62 -15.57 -1.34
N LEU A 111 8.96 -16.27 -0.41
CA LEU A 111 7.64 -15.90 0.10
C LEU A 111 7.72 -15.62 1.60
N TYR A 112 7.32 -14.44 1.99
CA TYR A 112 7.37 -13.97 3.38
C TYR A 112 6.00 -13.51 3.86
N GLU A 113 5.71 -13.78 5.12
CA GLU A 113 4.57 -13.19 5.82
C GLU A 113 5.08 -12.02 6.67
N ILE A 114 4.46 -10.87 6.51
CA ILE A 114 4.82 -9.65 7.21
C ILE A 114 3.65 -9.23 8.10
N GLN A 115 3.94 -9.05 9.36
CA GLN A 115 3.01 -8.45 10.34
C GLN A 115 3.54 -7.06 10.70
N GLY A 116 2.64 -6.13 10.92
CA GLY A 116 3.01 -4.78 11.33
C GLY A 116 1.82 -3.88 11.50
N ASP A 117 2.09 -2.64 11.84
CA ASP A 117 1.07 -1.63 12.05
C ASP A 117 0.98 -0.71 10.83
N LEU A 118 -0.21 -0.63 10.25
CA LEU A 118 -0.56 0.35 9.23
C LEU A 118 -1.27 1.52 9.90
N THR A 119 -0.72 2.71 9.72
CA THR A 119 -1.29 3.97 10.21
C THR A 119 -1.91 4.73 9.07
N VAL A 120 -3.21 4.97 9.14
CA VAL A 120 -3.97 5.77 8.20
C VAL A 120 -4.78 6.78 8.99
N ARG A 121 -4.72 8.04 8.60
CA ARG A 121 -5.48 9.11 9.26
C ARG A 121 -5.28 9.17 10.78
N GLY A 122 -4.05 8.94 11.21
CA GLY A 122 -3.68 8.94 12.63
C GLY A 122 -4.12 7.71 13.43
N ILE A 123 -4.80 6.75 12.80
CA ILE A 123 -5.23 5.51 13.41
C ILE A 123 -4.32 4.38 12.97
N SER A 124 -3.72 3.68 13.94
CA SER A 124 -2.82 2.56 13.72
C SER A 124 -3.53 1.24 14.00
N LYS A 125 -3.45 0.30 13.06
CA LYS A 125 -4.05 -1.03 13.18
C LYS A 125 -3.08 -2.10 12.72
N PRO A 126 -3.03 -3.26 13.39
CA PRO A 126 -2.23 -4.39 12.94
C PRO A 126 -2.80 -4.96 11.63
N ILE A 127 -1.89 -5.24 10.70
CA ILE A 127 -2.19 -5.99 9.46
C ILE A 127 -1.19 -7.12 9.27
N VAL A 128 -1.63 -8.14 8.56
CA VAL A 128 -0.80 -9.29 8.15
C VAL A 128 -0.99 -9.51 6.66
N PHE A 129 0.08 -9.65 5.93
CA PHE A 129 0.05 -9.91 4.49
C PHE A 129 1.26 -10.70 4.04
N GLN A 130 1.20 -11.23 2.82
CA GLN A 130 2.30 -11.98 2.23
C GLN A 130 2.90 -11.19 1.06
N VAL A 131 4.21 -11.35 0.89
CA VAL A 131 4.96 -10.79 -0.22
C VAL A 131 5.83 -11.85 -0.87
N ALA A 132 5.86 -11.84 -2.21
CA ALA A 132 6.85 -12.56 -2.98
C ALA A 132 8.03 -11.62 -3.25
N VAL A 133 9.24 -12.08 -2.94
CA VAL A 133 10.47 -11.32 -3.12
C VAL A 133 11.39 -12.07 -4.06
N LYS A 134 11.80 -11.39 -5.14
CA LYS A 134 12.68 -11.94 -6.16
C LYS A 134 13.92 -11.08 -6.30
N PRO A 135 15.11 -11.60 -5.96
CA PRO A 135 16.36 -10.90 -6.25
C PRO A 135 16.62 -10.79 -7.76
N VAL A 136 17.12 -9.64 -8.19
CA VAL A 136 17.45 -9.33 -9.57
C VAL A 136 18.85 -8.71 -9.61
N GLY A 137 19.69 -9.16 -10.57
CA GLY A 137 21.07 -8.72 -10.67
C GLY A 137 21.92 -9.14 -9.46
N GLY A 138 21.78 -10.40 -9.03
CA GLY A 138 22.28 -10.87 -7.75
C GLY A 138 21.34 -10.43 -6.63
N ASP A 139 21.83 -9.67 -5.69
CA ASP A 139 21.06 -9.08 -4.58
C ASP A 139 20.99 -7.55 -4.64
N ARG A 140 21.37 -6.95 -5.78
CA ARG A 140 21.39 -5.49 -5.93
C ARG A 140 20.00 -4.87 -5.94
N ARG A 141 19.01 -5.58 -6.49
CA ARG A 141 17.60 -5.17 -6.53
C ARG A 141 16.72 -6.30 -6.05
N LEU A 142 15.63 -5.93 -5.42
CA LEU A 142 14.55 -6.87 -5.06
C LEU A 142 13.26 -6.42 -5.74
N GLU A 143 12.64 -7.31 -6.50
CA GLU A 143 11.24 -7.17 -6.92
C GLU A 143 10.35 -7.68 -5.81
N ILE A 144 9.43 -6.88 -5.34
CA ILE A 144 8.55 -7.19 -4.22
C ILE A 144 7.10 -7.04 -4.68
N ASP A 145 6.40 -8.15 -4.73
CA ASP A 145 5.00 -8.23 -5.14
C ASP A 145 4.14 -8.71 -3.97
N GLY A 146 3.06 -7.99 -3.69
CA GLY A 146 2.17 -8.36 -2.61
C GLY A 146 0.84 -7.63 -2.63
N ASP A 147 -0.05 -8.10 -1.77
CA ASP A 147 -1.32 -7.44 -1.51
C ASP A 147 -1.69 -7.52 -0.02
N ALA A 148 -2.50 -6.57 0.43
CA ALA A 148 -3.03 -6.51 1.77
C ALA A 148 -4.50 -6.06 1.76
N HIS A 149 -5.34 -6.80 2.47
CA HIS A 149 -6.73 -6.43 2.69
C HIS A 149 -6.83 -5.49 3.90
N ILE A 150 -7.51 -4.37 3.72
CA ILE A 150 -7.78 -3.42 4.79
C ILE A 150 -9.27 -3.08 4.86
N SER A 151 -9.79 -2.83 6.07
CA SER A 151 -11.15 -2.34 6.28
C SER A 151 -11.13 -0.82 6.44
N HIS A 152 -11.95 -0.09 5.68
CA HIS A 152 -12.03 1.35 5.83
C HIS A 152 -12.59 1.77 7.21
N LYS A 153 -13.46 0.95 7.79
CA LYS A 153 -14.04 1.19 9.12
C LYS A 153 -12.99 1.20 10.22
N ASP A 154 -11.96 0.35 10.11
CA ASP A 154 -10.89 0.28 11.09
C ASP A 154 -10.12 1.59 11.22
N TYR A 155 -10.08 2.37 10.15
CA TYR A 155 -9.38 3.67 10.08
C TYR A 155 -10.34 4.87 10.10
N GLY A 156 -11.63 4.66 10.36
CA GLY A 156 -12.62 5.74 10.36
C GLY A 156 -12.77 6.44 9.01
N LEU A 157 -12.44 5.75 7.91
CA LEU A 157 -12.56 6.29 6.56
C LEU A 157 -14.04 6.36 6.17
N LYS A 158 -14.48 7.52 5.69
CA LYS A 158 -15.86 7.67 5.21
C LYS A 158 -15.98 7.02 3.82
N PRO A 159 -16.96 6.12 3.62
CA PRO A 159 -17.22 5.56 2.31
C PRO A 159 -17.76 6.64 1.36
N LEU A 160 -17.30 6.61 0.12
CA LEU A 160 -17.87 7.41 -0.95
C LEU A 160 -19.23 6.80 -1.34
N SER A 161 -20.32 7.51 -1.07
CA SER A 161 -21.66 7.12 -1.50
C SER A 161 -22.28 8.20 -2.38
N ARG A 162 -23.13 7.79 -3.33
CA ARG A 162 -23.88 8.67 -4.23
C ARG A 162 -25.34 8.19 -4.31
N PHE A 163 -26.22 9.11 -4.77
CA PHE A 163 -27.63 8.82 -5.02
C PHE A 163 -28.37 8.26 -3.80
N GLY A 164 -28.21 8.88 -2.64
CA GLY A 164 -28.94 8.49 -1.44
C GLY A 164 -28.61 7.08 -0.94
N GLY A 165 -27.41 6.57 -1.22
CA GLY A 165 -26.99 5.22 -0.83
C GLY A 165 -27.21 4.14 -1.89
N LEU A 166 -27.80 4.46 -3.04
CA LEU A 166 -27.97 3.51 -4.14
C LEU A 166 -26.62 3.09 -4.77
N VAL A 167 -25.59 3.91 -4.63
CA VAL A 167 -24.23 3.60 -5.01
C VAL A 167 -23.32 3.82 -3.81
N GLY A 168 -22.64 2.78 -3.36
CA GLY A 168 -21.73 2.82 -2.25
C GLY A 168 -20.39 2.13 -2.57
N THR A 169 -19.62 1.87 -1.52
CA THR A 169 -18.36 1.12 -1.59
C THR A 169 -18.32 0.03 -0.54
N LYS A 170 -17.72 -1.11 -0.86
CA LYS A 170 -17.48 -2.17 0.12
C LYS A 170 -16.55 -1.68 1.23
N ASP A 171 -16.69 -2.23 2.43
CA ASP A 171 -15.77 -1.97 3.54
C ASP A 171 -14.34 -2.42 3.21
N GLN A 172 -14.19 -3.62 2.65
CA GLN A 172 -12.90 -4.16 2.28
C GLN A 172 -12.28 -3.41 1.10
N ARG A 173 -11.00 -3.06 1.26
CA ARG A 173 -10.12 -2.48 0.25
C ARG A 173 -8.99 -3.45 0.01
N LEU A 174 -8.45 -3.44 -1.20
CA LEU A 174 -7.27 -4.20 -1.55
C LEU A 174 -6.12 -3.25 -1.89
N LEU A 175 -5.12 -3.22 -1.03
CA LEU A 175 -3.81 -2.66 -1.38
C LEU A 175 -3.08 -3.69 -2.22
N ARG A 176 -2.62 -3.28 -3.40
CA ARG A 176 -1.80 -4.12 -4.26
C ARG A 176 -0.56 -3.36 -4.69
N PHE A 177 0.59 -4.00 -4.61
CA PHE A 177 1.84 -3.34 -4.94
C PHE A 177 2.81 -4.30 -5.63
N LEU A 178 3.49 -3.75 -6.62
CA LEU A 178 4.73 -4.25 -7.19
C LEU A 178 5.75 -3.13 -7.05
N VAL A 179 6.72 -3.31 -6.17
CA VAL A 179 7.74 -2.29 -5.88
C VAL A 179 9.13 -2.86 -5.99
N TRP A 180 10.09 -1.97 -6.23
CA TRP A 180 11.49 -2.32 -6.34
C TRP A 180 12.27 -1.73 -5.17
N ALA A 181 13.12 -2.56 -4.57
CA ALA A 181 14.05 -2.12 -3.55
C ALA A 181 15.48 -2.18 -4.10
N GLU A 182 16.23 -1.10 -3.92
CA GLU A 182 17.63 -0.98 -4.34
C GLU A 182 18.54 -1.13 -3.13
N LYS A 183 19.58 -1.97 -3.25
CA LYS A 183 20.59 -2.13 -2.19
C LYS A 183 21.33 -0.82 -1.99
N LYS A 184 21.39 -0.36 -0.75
CA LYS A 184 22.20 0.80 -0.38
C LYS A 184 23.70 0.42 -0.41
N ALA A 185 24.53 1.33 -0.87
CA ALA A 185 25.98 1.16 -0.90
C ALA A 185 26.57 1.12 0.52
#